data_497371892899629012e2eb7ad77c5adc
#
_entry.id   497371892899629012e2eb7ad77c5adc
#
_cell.length_a   1.000
_cell.length_b   1.000
_cell.length_c   1.000
_cell.angle_alpha   90.00
_cell.angle_beta   90.00
_cell.angle_gamma   90.00
#
_symmetry.space_group_name_H-M   'P 1'
#
loop_
_entity.id
_entity.type
_entity.pdbx_description
1 polymer ?
#
loop_
_entity_poly.entity_id
_entity_poly.type
_entity_poly.pdbx_seq_one_letter_code
_entity_poly.pdbx_strand_id
1 'polypeptide(L)'
;YGDMQLICEAYSLLRVLLGMNAEEAADVFESWNKTELDSYLIEITKNILRYKDNDGAPLVGRILDAAGQKGTGKWTAVSALDEGVPLTLIGEAVFARSLSAMKDERVKASEAFAREKTPFDGCRESFIEDIRRALLASKIVSYAQGYMLMRAAAKSYGWNLNYGGIAQIWSGGCIIRSVFLGKIKEAFEAEPELANLLFAPYFRDKVKDLVPSWRRTAAAGVLHGVPLPAFTSALSWFDGYTSAALPANLLQAQRDYFGAHTYERTDRPRGEFFHTDWTGEGGATAAGNYNA
;
A
#
# COMPACT_ATOMS: atom_id res chain seq x y z
N TYR A 1 6.02 7.90 -2.19
CA TYR A 1 5.01 8.08 -1.14
C TYR A 1 4.77 6.77 -0.39
N GLY A 2 4.51 5.65 -1.10
CA GLY A 2 4.28 4.34 -0.49
C GLY A 2 5.45 3.87 0.37
N ASP A 3 6.66 3.85 -0.18
CA ASP A 3 7.87 3.43 0.54
C ASP A 3 8.09 4.26 1.82
N MET A 4 7.94 5.58 1.76
CA MET A 4 8.12 6.45 2.92
C MET A 4 7.07 6.17 4.00
N GLN A 5 5.80 6.00 3.62
CA GLN A 5 4.73 5.69 4.56
C GLN A 5 4.95 4.31 5.23
N LEU A 6 5.29 3.30 4.45
CA LEU A 6 5.60 1.95 4.95
C LEU A 6 6.76 1.96 5.96
N ILE A 7 7.83 2.70 5.67
CA ILE A 7 8.97 2.87 6.58
C ILE A 7 8.54 3.55 7.89
N CYS A 8 7.71 4.60 7.80
CA CYS A 8 7.18 5.28 9.00
C CYS A 8 6.28 4.36 9.84
N GLU A 9 5.47 3.52 9.19
CA GLU A 9 4.63 2.53 9.88
C GLU A 9 5.47 1.44 10.55
N ALA A 10 6.51 0.93 9.86
CA ALA A 10 7.47 0.00 10.45
C ALA A 10 8.17 0.62 11.67
N TYR A 11 8.63 1.86 11.56
CA TYR A 11 9.19 2.61 12.69
C TYR A 11 8.19 2.75 13.84
N SER A 12 6.93 3.04 13.53
CA SER A 12 5.88 3.14 14.54
C SER A 12 5.67 1.83 15.30
N LEU A 13 5.68 0.68 14.61
CA LEU A 13 5.62 -0.64 15.24
C LEU A 13 6.81 -0.91 16.17
N LEU A 14 8.04 -0.63 15.71
CA LEU A 14 9.25 -0.79 16.52
C LEU A 14 9.18 0.09 17.78
N ARG A 15 8.75 1.33 17.65
CA ARG A 15 8.67 2.27 18.75
C ARG A 15 7.53 1.98 19.71
N VAL A 16 6.32 1.79 19.19
CA VAL A 16 5.09 1.74 20.01
C VAL A 16 4.88 0.36 20.63
N LEU A 17 5.06 -0.71 19.85
CA LEU A 17 4.84 -2.08 20.36
C LEU A 17 6.08 -2.63 21.04
N LEU A 18 7.28 -2.41 20.51
CA LEU A 18 8.50 -2.96 21.05
C LEU A 18 9.26 -2.01 21.99
N GLY A 19 8.75 -0.78 22.17
CA GLY A 19 9.34 0.22 23.08
C GLY A 19 10.74 0.68 22.69
N MET A 20 11.15 0.50 21.42
CA MET A 20 12.49 0.87 20.97
C MET A 20 12.71 2.37 20.99
N ASN A 21 13.89 2.78 21.44
CA ASN A 21 14.36 4.15 21.23
C ASN A 21 14.88 4.35 19.80
N ALA A 22 15.26 5.58 19.46
CA ALA A 22 15.68 5.92 18.09
C ALA A 22 16.96 5.18 17.66
N GLU A 23 17.93 4.97 18.55
CA GLU A 23 19.19 4.28 18.26
C GLU A 23 18.93 2.78 17.99
N GLU A 24 18.14 2.12 18.84
CA GLU A 24 17.74 0.71 18.63
C GLU A 24 16.99 0.52 17.32
N ALA A 25 16.08 1.43 16.99
CA ALA A 25 15.38 1.39 15.70
C ALA A 25 16.34 1.62 14.51
N ALA A 26 17.33 2.52 14.66
CA ALA A 26 18.36 2.73 13.64
C ALA A 26 19.17 1.45 13.37
N ASP A 27 19.53 0.70 14.41
CA ASP A 27 20.26 -0.57 14.26
C ASP A 27 19.43 -1.61 13.49
N VAL A 28 18.13 -1.66 13.75
CA VAL A 28 17.19 -2.51 12.98
C VAL A 28 17.19 -2.10 11.50
N PHE A 29 17.00 -0.83 11.19
CA PHE A 29 17.02 -0.36 9.80
C PHE A 29 18.38 -0.55 9.13
N GLU A 30 19.49 -0.42 9.87
CA GLU A 30 20.82 -0.74 9.35
C GLU A 30 20.96 -2.21 8.98
N SER A 31 20.42 -3.12 9.80
CA SER A 31 20.40 -4.55 9.49
C SER A 31 19.57 -4.85 8.26
N TRP A 32 18.41 -4.21 8.12
CA TRP A 32 17.53 -4.36 6.98
C TRP A 32 18.14 -3.81 5.68
N ASN A 33 18.95 -2.76 5.77
CA ASN A 33 19.67 -2.20 4.60
C ASN A 33 20.77 -3.12 4.04
N LYS A 34 21.02 -4.26 4.69
CA LYS A 34 21.93 -5.32 4.20
C LYS A 34 21.17 -6.50 3.58
N THR A 35 19.86 -6.33 3.35
CA THR A 35 18.95 -7.36 2.82
C THR A 35 18.31 -6.89 1.50
N GLU A 36 17.24 -7.56 1.06
CA GLU A 36 16.42 -7.13 -0.10
C GLU A 36 15.76 -5.75 0.09
N LEU A 37 15.78 -5.21 1.31
CA LEU A 37 15.31 -3.86 1.61
C LEU A 37 16.37 -2.77 1.39
N ASP A 38 17.59 -3.12 0.97
CA ASP A 38 18.63 -2.13 0.64
C ASP A 38 18.08 -1.07 -0.31
N SER A 39 18.00 0.15 0.21
CA SER A 39 17.48 1.28 -0.52
C SER A 39 17.93 2.60 0.11
N TYR A 40 17.93 3.66 -0.71
CA TYR A 40 18.26 4.99 -0.24
C TYR A 40 17.35 5.44 0.93
N LEU A 41 16.05 5.15 0.87
CA LEU A 41 15.11 5.54 1.94
C LEU A 41 15.39 4.80 3.26
N ILE A 42 15.74 3.52 3.23
CA ILE A 42 16.17 2.78 4.44
C ILE A 42 17.49 3.34 4.97
N GLU A 43 18.45 3.62 4.08
CA GLU A 43 19.73 4.22 4.44
C GLU A 43 19.57 5.56 5.17
N ILE A 44 18.80 6.49 4.61
CA ILE A 44 18.57 7.79 5.25
C ILE A 44 17.74 7.67 6.52
N THR A 45 16.84 6.69 6.62
CA THR A 45 16.05 6.46 7.84
C THR A 45 16.96 6.14 9.02
N LYS A 46 17.93 5.23 8.87
CA LYS A 46 18.89 4.96 9.93
C LYS A 46 19.71 6.18 10.30
N ASN A 47 20.13 6.99 9.32
CA ASN A 47 20.91 8.21 9.54
C ASN A 47 20.08 9.26 10.31
N ILE A 48 18.82 9.45 9.95
CA ILE A 48 17.87 10.36 10.62
C ILE A 48 17.68 9.93 12.08
N LEU A 49 17.46 8.65 12.33
CA LEU A 49 17.22 8.11 13.67
C LEU A 49 18.44 8.27 14.59
N ARG A 50 19.65 8.22 14.04
CA ARG A 50 20.91 8.45 14.79
C ARG A 50 21.27 9.91 14.98
N TYR A 51 20.64 10.82 14.23
CA TYR A 51 20.98 12.24 14.32
C TYR A 51 20.53 12.83 15.65
N LYS A 52 21.46 13.48 16.35
CA LYS A 52 21.23 14.11 17.65
C LYS A 52 21.21 15.64 17.51
N ASP A 53 20.31 16.26 18.22
CA ASP A 53 20.26 17.71 18.37
C ASP A 53 21.41 18.19 19.28
N ASN A 54 21.57 19.52 19.42
CA ASN A 54 22.65 20.15 20.15
C ASN A 54 22.77 19.71 21.63
N ASP A 55 21.67 19.27 22.23
CA ASP A 55 21.63 18.73 23.60
C ASP A 55 21.79 17.22 23.71
N GLY A 56 22.09 16.53 22.59
CA GLY A 56 22.31 15.10 22.54
C GLY A 56 21.04 14.25 22.41
N ALA A 57 19.84 14.84 22.41
CA ALA A 57 18.60 14.10 22.21
C ALA A 57 18.38 13.77 20.72
N PRO A 58 17.70 12.64 20.38
CA PRO A 58 17.37 12.33 19.00
C PRO A 58 16.47 13.41 18.38
N LEU A 59 16.93 14.02 17.28
CA LEU A 59 16.19 15.12 16.62
C LEU A 59 14.82 14.66 16.11
N VAL A 60 14.69 13.42 15.63
CA VAL A 60 13.43 12.86 15.12
C VAL A 60 12.28 12.99 16.13
N GLY A 61 12.57 12.89 17.41
CA GLY A 61 11.58 13.04 18.49
C GLY A 61 11.07 14.48 18.69
N ARG A 62 11.71 15.47 18.07
CA ARG A 62 11.37 16.90 18.15
C ARG A 62 10.73 17.43 16.87
N ILE A 63 10.75 16.65 15.81
CA ILE A 63 10.11 17.03 14.55
C ILE A 63 8.60 16.85 14.71
N LEU A 64 7.84 17.90 14.35
CA LEU A 64 6.38 17.85 14.37
C LEU A 64 5.87 16.77 13.41
N ASP A 65 4.96 15.93 13.88
CA ASP A 65 4.35 14.84 13.13
C ASP A 65 3.23 15.33 12.18
N ALA A 66 3.56 16.34 11.36
CA ALA A 66 2.69 16.92 10.33
C ALA A 66 3.49 17.00 9.01
N ALA A 67 3.18 16.11 8.09
CA ALA A 67 3.91 16.00 6.83
C ALA A 67 3.18 16.70 5.67
N GLY A 68 3.91 17.61 4.98
CA GLY A 68 3.42 18.25 3.78
C GLY A 68 3.55 17.39 2.51
N GLN A 69 2.96 17.87 1.42
CA GLN A 69 3.09 17.26 0.09
C GLN A 69 3.22 18.33 -1.00
N LYS A 70 3.94 18.00 -2.09
CA LYS A 70 4.11 18.88 -3.26
C LYS A 70 3.19 18.52 -4.45
N GLY A 71 2.24 17.59 -4.26
CA GLY A 71 1.19 17.27 -5.22
C GLY A 71 1.43 16.04 -6.10
N THR A 72 2.65 15.52 -6.25
CA THR A 72 2.91 14.35 -7.13
C THR A 72 2.14 13.09 -6.70
N GLY A 73 2.05 12.83 -5.40
CA GLY A 73 1.24 11.72 -4.88
C GLY A 73 -0.25 11.92 -5.13
N LYS A 74 -0.76 13.15 -4.96
CA LYS A 74 -2.14 13.50 -5.31
C LYS A 74 -2.41 13.25 -6.79
N TRP A 75 -1.55 13.73 -7.69
CA TRP A 75 -1.72 13.50 -9.13
C TRP A 75 -1.74 12.01 -9.48
N THR A 76 -0.86 11.22 -8.86
CA THR A 76 -0.83 9.77 -9.05
C THR A 76 -2.15 9.12 -8.63
N ALA A 77 -2.70 9.51 -7.48
CA ALA A 77 -3.97 8.98 -6.99
C ALA A 77 -5.16 9.40 -7.88
N VAL A 78 -5.19 10.65 -8.34
CA VAL A 78 -6.22 11.14 -9.29
C VAL A 78 -6.13 10.38 -10.60
N SER A 79 -4.93 10.26 -11.19
CA SER A 79 -4.74 9.48 -12.42
C SER A 79 -5.19 8.03 -12.27
N ALA A 80 -4.97 7.42 -11.10
CA ALA A 80 -5.43 6.06 -10.86
C ALA A 80 -6.95 5.93 -10.83
N LEU A 81 -7.66 6.94 -10.29
CA LEU A 81 -9.12 7.00 -10.33
C LEU A 81 -9.62 7.20 -11.76
N ASP A 82 -9.00 8.10 -12.53
CA ASP A 82 -9.35 8.37 -13.92
C ASP A 82 -9.14 7.12 -14.80
N GLU A 83 -8.09 6.35 -14.56
CA GLU A 83 -7.77 5.12 -15.30
C GLU A 83 -8.45 3.86 -14.73
N GLY A 84 -9.22 3.96 -13.65
CA GLY A 84 -9.88 2.83 -13.00
C GLY A 84 -8.91 1.82 -12.37
N VAL A 85 -7.74 2.26 -11.92
CA VAL A 85 -6.71 1.41 -11.34
C VAL A 85 -6.76 1.44 -9.80
N PRO A 86 -6.84 0.28 -9.11
CA PRO A 86 -6.92 0.23 -7.66
C PRO A 86 -5.55 0.49 -6.99
N LEU A 87 -5.13 1.75 -6.98
CA LEU A 87 -3.84 2.23 -6.44
C LEU A 87 -3.96 2.51 -4.93
N THR A 88 -4.39 1.53 -4.15
CA THR A 88 -4.81 1.73 -2.77
C THR A 88 -3.68 2.16 -1.85
N LEU A 89 -2.52 1.48 -1.89
CA LEU A 89 -1.39 1.77 -1.00
C LEU A 89 -0.86 3.20 -1.18
N ILE A 90 -0.65 3.62 -2.42
CA ILE A 90 -0.13 4.97 -2.71
C ILE A 90 -1.18 6.02 -2.35
N GLY A 91 -2.46 5.74 -2.61
CA GLY A 91 -3.58 6.58 -2.19
C GLY A 91 -3.60 6.77 -0.67
N GLU A 92 -3.51 5.68 0.09
CA GLU A 92 -3.44 5.73 1.55
C GLU A 92 -2.22 6.49 2.07
N ALA A 93 -1.07 6.37 1.42
CA ALA A 93 0.11 7.16 1.78
C ALA A 93 -0.12 8.68 1.60
N VAL A 94 -0.92 9.09 0.61
CA VAL A 94 -1.33 10.50 0.43
C VAL A 94 -2.32 10.92 1.52
N PHE A 95 -3.33 10.11 1.82
CA PHE A 95 -4.31 10.39 2.86
C PHE A 95 -3.68 10.42 4.25
N ALA A 96 -2.72 9.53 4.54
CA ALA A 96 -1.98 9.54 5.80
C ALA A 96 -1.24 10.87 6.02
N ARG A 97 -0.66 11.48 4.98
CA ARG A 97 -0.07 12.82 5.07
C ARG A 97 -1.12 13.90 5.35
N SER A 98 -2.26 13.83 4.66
CA SER A 98 -3.37 14.76 4.89
C SER A 98 -3.88 14.66 6.33
N LEU A 99 -4.06 13.44 6.84
CA LEU A 99 -4.44 13.19 8.22
C LEU A 99 -3.37 13.72 9.20
N SER A 100 -2.09 13.55 8.90
CA SER A 100 -1.00 14.05 9.75
C SER A 100 -1.04 15.57 9.92
N ALA A 101 -1.45 16.31 8.89
CA ALA A 101 -1.54 17.77 8.90
C ALA A 101 -2.65 18.31 9.81
N MET A 102 -3.63 17.49 10.21
CA MET A 102 -4.71 17.86 11.13
C MET A 102 -4.27 17.77 12.60
N LYS A 103 -3.09 18.29 12.93
CA LYS A 103 -2.43 18.05 14.24
C LYS A 103 -3.29 18.46 15.44
N ASP A 104 -3.85 19.65 15.44
CA ASP A 104 -4.61 20.19 16.57
C ASP A 104 -5.92 19.41 16.78
N GLU A 105 -6.57 18.99 15.69
CA GLU A 105 -7.77 18.17 15.74
C GLU A 105 -7.45 16.75 16.25
N ARG A 106 -6.33 16.15 15.79
CA ARG A 106 -5.88 14.84 16.27
C ARG A 106 -5.55 14.87 17.78
N VAL A 107 -4.96 15.94 18.29
CA VAL A 107 -4.70 16.09 19.74
C VAL A 107 -6.01 16.07 20.51
N LYS A 108 -6.99 16.90 20.14
CA LYS A 108 -8.32 16.90 20.78
C LYS A 108 -9.00 15.54 20.71
N ALA A 109 -8.93 14.88 19.55
CA ALA A 109 -9.49 13.53 19.38
C ALA A 109 -8.80 12.51 20.30
N SER A 110 -7.47 12.59 20.46
CA SER A 110 -6.72 11.69 21.33
C SER A 110 -7.09 11.83 22.81
N GLU A 111 -7.47 13.04 23.25
CA GLU A 111 -7.97 13.28 24.60
C GLU A 111 -9.39 12.71 24.79
N ALA A 112 -10.28 12.90 23.79
CA ALA A 112 -11.65 12.39 23.82
C ALA A 112 -11.74 10.86 23.72
N PHE A 113 -10.81 10.23 22.99
CA PHE A 113 -10.77 8.79 22.75
C PHE A 113 -9.48 8.18 23.32
N ALA A 114 -9.20 8.44 24.58
CA ALA A 114 -8.03 7.87 25.26
C ALA A 114 -8.03 6.33 25.14
N ARG A 115 -6.91 5.76 24.74
CA ARG A 115 -6.75 4.32 24.54
C ARG A 115 -5.91 3.71 25.64
N GLU A 116 -6.36 2.60 26.18
CA GLU A 116 -5.51 1.76 27.03
C GLU A 116 -4.40 1.14 26.16
N LYS A 117 -3.17 1.23 26.64
CA LYS A 117 -2.04 0.59 25.96
C LYS A 117 -2.02 -0.88 26.33
N THR A 118 -2.30 -1.74 25.37
CA THR A 118 -2.12 -3.19 25.55
C THR A 118 -0.65 -3.52 25.29
N PRO A 119 0.07 -4.11 26.26
CA PRO A 119 1.45 -4.56 26.05
C PRO A 119 1.52 -5.58 24.90
N PHE A 120 2.57 -5.50 24.11
CA PHE A 120 2.89 -6.54 23.15
C PHE A 120 3.56 -7.72 23.90
N ASP A 121 2.97 -8.90 23.82
CA ASP A 121 3.39 -10.11 24.52
C ASP A 121 4.12 -11.13 23.65
N GLY A 122 4.34 -10.80 22.36
CA GLY A 122 5.04 -11.64 21.42
C GLY A 122 6.57 -11.61 21.56
N CYS A 123 7.24 -12.56 20.92
CA CYS A 123 8.70 -12.57 20.84
C CYS A 123 9.22 -11.39 20.01
N ARG A 124 10.01 -10.52 20.63
CA ARG A 124 10.54 -9.27 20.04
C ARG A 124 11.31 -9.53 18.74
N GLU A 125 12.22 -10.49 18.76
CA GLU A 125 13.10 -10.81 17.63
C GLU A 125 12.30 -11.35 16.44
N SER A 126 11.37 -12.24 16.69
CA SER A 126 10.47 -12.78 15.67
C SER A 126 9.58 -11.68 15.06
N PHE A 127 9.11 -10.75 15.87
CA PHE A 127 8.25 -9.67 15.39
C PHE A 127 9.02 -8.63 14.58
N ILE A 128 10.27 -8.32 14.92
CA ILE A 128 11.16 -7.49 14.10
C ILE A 128 11.31 -8.10 12.70
N GLU A 129 11.51 -9.41 12.63
CA GLU A 129 11.58 -10.12 11.34
C GLU A 129 10.22 -10.11 10.61
N ASP A 130 9.09 -10.26 11.31
CA ASP A 130 7.77 -10.14 10.71
C ASP A 130 7.54 -8.74 10.11
N ILE A 131 7.95 -7.68 10.80
CA ILE A 131 7.87 -6.30 10.27
C ILE A 131 8.75 -6.16 9.01
N ARG A 132 9.98 -6.66 9.02
CA ARG A 132 10.88 -6.64 7.85
C ARG A 132 10.23 -7.31 6.64
N ARG A 133 9.67 -8.49 6.85
CA ARG A 133 9.01 -9.30 5.82
C ARG A 133 7.74 -8.63 5.30
N ALA A 134 6.95 -8.05 6.20
CA ALA A 134 5.75 -7.28 5.85
C ALA A 134 6.10 -6.03 5.03
N LEU A 135 7.17 -5.33 5.41
CA LEU A 135 7.68 -4.18 4.67
C LEU A 135 8.06 -4.54 3.23
N LEU A 136 8.79 -5.65 3.05
CA LEU A 136 9.14 -6.13 1.71
C LEU A 136 7.91 -6.52 0.89
N ALA A 137 6.96 -7.26 1.47
CA ALA A 137 5.72 -7.66 0.78
C ALA A 137 4.91 -6.43 0.34
N SER A 138 4.71 -5.47 1.22
CA SER A 138 3.97 -4.24 0.92
C SER A 138 4.70 -3.38 -0.11
N LYS A 139 6.03 -3.33 -0.08
CA LYS A 139 6.84 -2.67 -1.11
C LYS A 139 6.63 -3.31 -2.48
N ILE A 140 6.63 -4.63 -2.58
CA ILE A 140 6.34 -5.35 -3.84
C ILE A 140 4.96 -4.94 -4.38
N VAL A 141 3.93 -4.90 -3.52
CA VAL A 141 2.57 -4.47 -3.93
C VAL A 141 2.55 -3.01 -4.35
N SER A 142 3.26 -2.12 -3.66
CA SER A 142 3.36 -0.71 -4.05
C SER A 142 3.86 -0.54 -5.48
N TYR A 143 4.93 -1.25 -5.84
CA TYR A 143 5.45 -1.24 -7.21
C TYR A 143 4.50 -1.93 -8.20
N ALA A 144 3.89 -3.05 -7.83
CA ALA A 144 2.90 -3.73 -8.67
C ALA A 144 1.75 -2.79 -9.04
N GLN A 145 1.19 -2.06 -8.07
CA GLN A 145 0.16 -1.05 -8.30
C GLN A 145 0.65 0.08 -9.20
N GLY A 146 1.86 0.60 -8.98
CA GLY A 146 2.44 1.66 -9.80
C GLY A 146 2.63 1.24 -11.26
N TYR A 147 3.10 0.02 -11.51
CA TYR A 147 3.22 -0.52 -12.87
C TYR A 147 1.87 -0.81 -13.52
N MET A 148 0.86 -1.21 -12.76
CA MET A 148 -0.52 -1.31 -13.27
C MET A 148 -1.02 0.04 -13.77
N LEU A 149 -0.80 1.12 -13.00
CA LEU A 149 -1.19 2.46 -13.43
C LEU A 149 -0.45 2.90 -14.69
N MET A 150 0.86 2.69 -14.77
CA MET A 150 1.63 3.02 -15.98
C MET A 150 1.12 2.26 -17.20
N ARG A 151 0.75 0.99 -17.06
CA ARG A 151 0.16 0.18 -18.15
C ARG A 151 -1.21 0.72 -18.59
N ALA A 152 -2.08 1.06 -17.65
CA ALA A 152 -3.39 1.64 -17.94
C ALA A 152 -3.23 2.97 -18.70
N ALA A 153 -2.41 3.88 -18.17
CA ALA A 153 -2.11 5.15 -18.82
C ALA A 153 -1.46 4.97 -20.21
N ALA A 154 -0.51 4.04 -20.35
CA ALA A 154 0.12 3.75 -21.64
C ALA A 154 -0.93 3.32 -22.68
N LYS A 155 -1.91 2.50 -22.28
CA LYS A 155 -3.01 2.11 -23.16
C LYS A 155 -3.91 3.28 -23.51
N SER A 156 -4.30 4.08 -22.53
CA SER A 156 -5.21 5.23 -22.73
C SER A 156 -4.60 6.33 -23.60
N TYR A 157 -3.30 6.60 -23.43
CA TYR A 157 -2.59 7.67 -24.14
C TYR A 157 -1.79 7.18 -25.35
N GLY A 158 -1.80 5.90 -25.67
CA GLY A 158 -1.07 5.35 -26.80
C GLY A 158 0.46 5.38 -26.62
N TRP A 159 0.97 5.29 -25.39
CA TRP A 159 2.40 5.31 -25.12
C TRP A 159 3.03 3.92 -25.25
N ASN A 160 4.24 3.89 -25.81
CA ASN A 160 5.06 2.67 -25.81
C ASN A 160 6.12 2.78 -24.72
N LEU A 161 5.85 2.22 -23.54
CA LEU A 161 6.71 2.31 -22.37
C LEU A 161 7.63 1.08 -22.25
N ASN A 162 8.94 1.35 -22.06
CA ASN A 162 9.90 0.31 -21.67
C ASN A 162 9.92 0.18 -20.14
N TYR A 163 9.09 -0.70 -19.58
CA TYR A 163 8.94 -0.87 -18.12
C TYR A 163 10.23 -1.31 -17.43
N GLY A 164 11.00 -2.21 -18.03
CA GLY A 164 12.32 -2.61 -17.52
C GLY A 164 13.32 -1.45 -17.54
N GLY A 165 13.31 -0.65 -18.60
CA GLY A 165 14.13 0.57 -18.71
C GLY A 165 13.75 1.61 -17.65
N ILE A 166 12.46 1.78 -17.35
CA ILE A 166 11.98 2.67 -16.27
C ILE A 166 12.55 2.23 -14.92
N ALA A 167 12.49 0.94 -14.59
CA ALA A 167 13.09 0.41 -13.37
C ALA A 167 14.58 0.69 -13.28
N GLN A 168 15.30 0.55 -14.40
CA GLN A 168 16.74 0.84 -14.48
C GLN A 168 17.06 2.31 -14.24
N ILE A 169 16.28 3.23 -14.80
CA ILE A 169 16.44 4.68 -14.56
C ILE A 169 16.29 4.99 -13.07
N TRP A 170 15.30 4.40 -12.39
CA TRP A 170 15.08 4.63 -10.97
C TRP A 170 16.16 4.02 -10.07
N SER A 171 16.97 3.08 -10.57
CA SER A 171 18.08 2.50 -9.80
C SER A 171 19.29 3.42 -9.67
N GLY A 172 19.37 4.50 -10.46
CA GLY A 172 20.50 5.44 -10.48
C GLY A 172 20.10 6.86 -10.07
N GLY A 173 20.58 7.33 -8.89
CA GLY A 173 20.41 8.75 -8.48
C GLY A 173 18.99 9.18 -8.11
N CYS A 174 18.08 8.24 -7.90
CA CYS A 174 16.69 8.51 -7.53
C CYS A 174 16.43 8.25 -6.03
N ILE A 175 15.47 8.99 -5.45
CA ILE A 175 15.03 8.80 -4.06
C ILE A 175 14.55 7.35 -3.81
N ILE A 176 13.99 6.70 -4.82
CA ILE A 176 13.52 5.31 -4.72
C ILE A 176 14.56 4.27 -5.13
N ARG A 177 15.85 4.65 -5.28
CA ARG A 177 16.94 3.72 -5.55
C ARG A 177 16.90 2.52 -4.58
N SER A 178 16.88 1.30 -5.11
CA SER A 178 16.77 0.06 -4.36
C SER A 178 17.29 -1.11 -5.19
N VAL A 179 17.89 -2.10 -4.54
CA VAL A 179 18.30 -3.37 -5.19
C VAL A 179 17.13 -4.13 -5.82
N PHE A 180 15.96 -3.94 -5.28
CA PHE A 180 14.71 -4.49 -5.76
C PHE A 180 14.35 -4.10 -7.21
N LEU A 181 14.76 -2.92 -7.68
CA LEU A 181 14.48 -2.44 -9.05
C LEU A 181 15.13 -3.30 -10.12
N GLY A 182 16.27 -3.94 -9.82
CA GLY A 182 16.90 -4.90 -10.73
C GLY A 182 15.99 -6.10 -11.02
N LYS A 183 15.24 -6.58 -10.01
CA LYS A 183 14.30 -7.68 -10.18
C LYS A 183 13.07 -7.30 -10.99
N ILE A 184 12.61 -6.05 -10.92
CA ILE A 184 11.56 -5.53 -11.80
C ILE A 184 12.04 -5.49 -13.25
N LYS A 185 13.26 -5.01 -13.49
CA LYS A 185 13.87 -5.01 -14.82
C LYS A 185 13.91 -6.43 -15.40
N GLU A 186 14.48 -7.39 -14.66
CA GLU A 186 14.54 -8.80 -15.07
C GLU A 186 13.15 -9.37 -15.42
N ALA A 187 12.12 -9.04 -14.64
CA ALA A 187 10.76 -9.52 -14.87
C ALA A 187 10.20 -9.01 -16.20
N PHE A 188 10.35 -7.72 -16.52
CA PHE A 188 9.84 -7.16 -17.77
C PHE A 188 10.75 -7.47 -18.99
N GLU A 189 12.02 -7.77 -18.80
CA GLU A 189 12.87 -8.31 -19.87
C GLU A 189 12.48 -9.75 -20.24
N ALA A 190 12.09 -10.55 -19.24
CA ALA A 190 11.61 -11.92 -19.48
C ALA A 190 10.20 -11.95 -20.10
N GLU A 191 9.32 -11.02 -19.70
CA GLU A 191 7.94 -10.93 -20.17
C GLU A 191 7.54 -9.46 -20.35
N PRO A 192 7.77 -8.84 -21.52
CA PRO A 192 7.48 -7.41 -21.76
C PRO A 192 6.00 -7.05 -21.53
N GLU A 193 5.08 -7.97 -21.80
CA GLU A 193 3.63 -7.80 -21.62
C GLU A 193 3.11 -8.29 -20.26
N LEU A 194 3.99 -8.47 -19.28
CA LEU A 194 3.64 -8.92 -17.93
C LEU A 194 2.51 -8.07 -17.36
N ALA A 195 1.37 -8.70 -17.09
CA ALA A 195 0.16 -8.00 -16.65
C ALA A 195 0.30 -7.40 -15.24
N ASN A 196 1.03 -8.08 -14.36
CA ASN A 196 1.31 -7.63 -13.00
C ASN A 196 2.61 -8.27 -12.52
N LEU A 197 3.41 -7.53 -11.75
CA LEU A 197 4.66 -8.04 -11.16
C LEU A 197 4.47 -9.31 -10.33
N LEU A 198 3.30 -9.48 -9.70
CA LEU A 198 2.99 -10.68 -8.90
C LEU A 198 2.93 -11.97 -9.72
N PHE A 199 2.83 -11.90 -11.04
CA PHE A 199 2.88 -13.08 -11.91
C PHE A 199 4.31 -13.51 -12.25
N ALA A 200 5.28 -12.61 -12.18
CA ALA A 200 6.69 -12.98 -12.37
C ALA A 200 7.13 -13.97 -11.27
N PRO A 201 7.82 -15.07 -11.63
CA PRO A 201 8.15 -16.15 -10.69
C PRO A 201 8.84 -15.66 -9.41
N TYR A 202 9.83 -14.78 -9.52
CA TYR A 202 10.53 -14.23 -8.38
C TYR A 202 9.59 -13.54 -7.39
N PHE A 203 8.72 -12.63 -7.86
CA PHE A 203 7.82 -11.86 -7.01
C PHE A 203 6.71 -12.73 -6.42
N ARG A 204 6.14 -13.60 -7.25
CA ARG A 204 5.10 -14.54 -6.83
C ARG A 204 5.58 -15.42 -5.67
N ASP A 205 6.75 -16.05 -5.81
CA ASP A 205 7.26 -16.98 -4.83
C ASP A 205 7.73 -16.25 -3.57
N LYS A 206 8.33 -15.06 -3.73
CA LYS A 206 8.70 -14.20 -2.61
C LYS A 206 7.48 -13.77 -1.81
N VAL A 207 6.43 -13.25 -2.44
CA VAL A 207 5.22 -12.80 -1.72
C VAL A 207 4.53 -13.96 -1.00
N LYS A 208 4.44 -15.15 -1.62
CA LYS A 208 3.89 -16.34 -0.94
C LYS A 208 4.61 -16.63 0.37
N ASP A 209 5.92 -16.54 0.39
CA ASP A 209 6.74 -16.74 1.59
C ASP A 209 6.50 -15.63 2.64
N LEU A 210 6.29 -14.39 2.21
CA LEU A 210 6.16 -13.22 3.08
C LEU A 210 4.77 -13.04 3.73
N VAL A 211 3.70 -13.52 3.08
CA VAL A 211 2.30 -13.32 3.50
C VAL A 211 2.02 -13.67 4.96
N PRO A 212 2.51 -14.79 5.54
CA PRO A 212 2.23 -15.11 6.94
C PRO A 212 2.74 -14.05 7.91
N SER A 213 3.96 -13.54 7.70
CA SER A 213 4.55 -12.46 8.50
C SER A 213 3.79 -11.16 8.33
N TRP A 214 3.38 -10.85 7.11
CA TRP A 214 2.61 -9.65 6.79
C TRP A 214 1.27 -9.63 7.53
N ARG A 215 0.55 -10.76 7.55
CA ARG A 215 -0.71 -10.90 8.29
C ARG A 215 -0.51 -10.70 9.79
N ARG A 216 0.53 -11.29 10.38
CA ARG A 216 0.84 -11.10 11.82
C ARG A 216 1.15 -9.64 12.13
N THR A 217 1.93 -8.98 11.30
CA THR A 217 2.26 -7.55 11.45
C THR A 217 1.02 -6.67 11.37
N ALA A 218 0.16 -6.87 10.37
CA ALA A 218 -1.08 -6.12 10.22
C ALA A 218 -2.04 -6.36 11.40
N ALA A 219 -2.21 -7.62 11.81
CA ALA A 219 -3.05 -7.98 12.93
C ALA A 219 -2.55 -7.36 14.24
N ALA A 220 -1.25 -7.39 14.51
CA ALA A 220 -0.68 -6.75 15.69
C ALA A 220 -0.94 -5.24 15.71
N GLY A 221 -0.78 -4.56 14.57
CA GLY A 221 -1.10 -3.12 14.48
C GLY A 221 -2.56 -2.83 14.80
N VAL A 222 -3.50 -3.60 14.24
CA VAL A 222 -4.94 -3.45 14.50
C VAL A 222 -5.27 -3.72 15.97
N LEU A 223 -4.79 -4.82 16.53
CA LEU A 223 -5.07 -5.22 17.92
C LEU A 223 -4.56 -4.20 18.93
N HIS A 224 -3.41 -3.61 18.68
CA HIS A 224 -2.79 -2.64 19.60
C HIS A 224 -3.07 -1.17 19.22
N GLY A 225 -3.91 -0.92 18.22
CA GLY A 225 -4.30 0.43 17.82
C GLY A 225 -3.17 1.26 17.22
N VAL A 226 -2.18 0.63 16.60
CA VAL A 226 -1.13 1.31 15.82
C VAL A 226 -1.63 1.51 14.40
N PRO A 227 -1.75 2.77 13.90
CA PRO A 227 -2.22 3.02 12.54
C PRO A 227 -1.22 2.49 11.51
N LEU A 228 -1.70 1.63 10.61
CA LEU A 228 -0.92 1.00 9.54
C LEU A 228 -1.66 1.10 8.19
N PRO A 229 -2.06 2.31 7.73
CA PRO A 229 -2.88 2.45 6.53
C PRO A 229 -2.22 1.84 5.29
N ALA A 230 -0.91 2.01 5.08
CA ALA A 230 -0.23 1.46 3.92
C ALA A 230 -0.05 -0.07 4.00
N PHE A 231 0.34 -0.63 5.16
CA PHE A 231 0.45 -2.08 5.33
C PHE A 231 -0.88 -2.79 5.15
N THR A 232 -1.94 -2.25 5.75
CA THR A 232 -3.26 -2.90 5.75
C THR A 232 -3.96 -2.75 4.41
N SER A 233 -3.89 -1.58 3.74
CA SER A 233 -4.46 -1.41 2.40
C SER A 233 -3.76 -2.27 1.35
N ALA A 234 -2.43 -2.41 1.44
CA ALA A 234 -1.68 -3.30 0.56
C ALA A 234 -2.07 -4.77 0.74
N LEU A 235 -2.22 -5.23 1.99
CA LEU A 235 -2.65 -6.60 2.29
C LEU A 235 -4.09 -6.85 1.82
N SER A 236 -5.00 -5.91 2.07
CA SER A 236 -6.39 -5.99 1.63
C SER A 236 -6.49 -6.01 0.09
N TRP A 237 -5.70 -5.18 -0.59
CA TRP A 237 -5.62 -5.21 -2.05
C TRP A 237 -5.08 -6.55 -2.55
N PHE A 238 -4.02 -7.07 -1.93
CA PHE A 238 -3.45 -8.38 -2.30
C PHE A 238 -4.48 -9.50 -2.16
N ASP A 239 -5.21 -9.54 -1.04
CA ASP A 239 -6.26 -10.53 -0.80
C ASP A 239 -7.37 -10.41 -1.83
N GLY A 240 -7.82 -9.21 -2.16
CA GLY A 240 -8.81 -8.98 -3.21
C GLY A 240 -8.30 -9.39 -4.59
N TYR A 241 -7.07 -8.98 -4.93
CA TYR A 241 -6.46 -9.25 -6.24
C TYR A 241 -6.22 -10.75 -6.49
N THR A 242 -5.99 -11.50 -5.43
CA THR A 242 -5.76 -12.96 -5.50
C THR A 242 -7.02 -13.80 -5.23
N SER A 243 -8.18 -13.16 -5.04
CA SER A 243 -9.46 -13.85 -4.84
C SER A 243 -10.19 -14.02 -6.16
N ALA A 244 -10.54 -15.26 -6.49
CA ALA A 244 -11.33 -15.57 -7.69
C ALA A 244 -12.77 -15.06 -7.62
N ALA A 245 -13.32 -14.88 -6.41
CA ALA A 245 -14.65 -14.34 -6.17
C ALA A 245 -14.59 -13.24 -5.13
N LEU A 246 -15.27 -12.14 -5.39
CA LEU A 246 -15.41 -11.00 -4.50
C LEU A 246 -16.89 -10.73 -4.19
N PRO A 247 -17.22 -10.06 -3.07
CA PRO A 247 -18.60 -9.71 -2.72
C PRO A 247 -19.19 -8.62 -3.64
N ALA A 248 -18.52 -8.28 -4.73
CA ALA A 248 -18.99 -7.35 -5.74
C ALA A 248 -20.26 -7.82 -6.46
N ASN A 249 -20.58 -9.12 -6.41
CA ASN A 249 -21.86 -9.66 -6.87
C ASN A 249 -23.04 -9.06 -6.10
N LEU A 250 -22.94 -8.92 -4.78
CA LEU A 250 -23.99 -8.28 -3.97
C LEU A 250 -24.06 -6.77 -4.28
N LEU A 251 -22.93 -6.09 -4.42
CA LEU A 251 -22.89 -4.69 -4.81
C LEU A 251 -23.59 -4.47 -6.16
N GLN A 252 -23.32 -5.33 -7.15
CA GLN A 252 -23.95 -5.23 -8.47
C GLN A 252 -25.45 -5.55 -8.42
N ALA A 253 -25.86 -6.51 -7.59
CA ALA A 253 -27.27 -6.78 -7.35
C ALA A 253 -27.99 -5.60 -6.71
N GLN A 254 -27.37 -4.93 -5.72
CA GLN A 254 -27.92 -3.70 -5.13
C GLN A 254 -28.09 -2.59 -6.17
N ARG A 255 -27.10 -2.39 -7.06
CA ARG A 255 -27.20 -1.42 -8.15
C ARG A 255 -28.34 -1.74 -9.10
N ASP A 256 -28.54 -3.02 -9.40
CA ASP A 256 -29.65 -3.46 -10.24
C ASP A 256 -31.01 -3.26 -9.54
N TYR A 257 -31.06 -3.56 -8.24
CA TYR A 257 -32.27 -3.40 -7.43
C TYR A 257 -32.83 -1.98 -7.42
N PHE A 258 -31.95 -0.98 -7.14
CA PHE A 258 -32.43 0.41 -7.02
C PHE A 258 -32.39 1.21 -8.32
N GLY A 259 -31.71 0.73 -9.37
CA GLY A 259 -31.49 1.55 -10.57
C GLY A 259 -31.42 0.78 -11.88
N ALA A 260 -31.79 -0.48 -11.91
CA ALA A 260 -31.74 -1.34 -13.10
C ALA A 260 -30.40 -1.26 -13.87
N HIS A 261 -29.28 -1.21 -13.11
CA HIS A 261 -27.93 -1.07 -13.68
C HIS A 261 -27.42 -2.35 -14.36
N THR A 262 -28.23 -3.39 -14.41
CA THR A 262 -27.96 -4.69 -15.03
C THR A 262 -26.73 -5.41 -14.45
N TYR A 263 -26.62 -6.68 -14.72
CA TYR A 263 -25.49 -7.52 -14.29
C TYR A 263 -25.25 -8.65 -15.27
N GLU A 264 -24.01 -9.13 -15.33
CA GLU A 264 -23.68 -10.39 -16.01
C GLU A 264 -23.88 -11.57 -15.05
N ARG A 265 -24.25 -12.73 -15.57
CA ARG A 265 -24.42 -13.95 -14.78
C ARG A 265 -23.22 -14.88 -14.97
N THR A 266 -22.88 -15.64 -13.92
CA THR A 266 -21.79 -16.63 -13.96
C THR A 266 -22.15 -17.89 -14.75
N ASP A 267 -23.44 -18.15 -14.96
CA ASP A 267 -23.98 -19.30 -15.70
C ASP A 267 -24.38 -18.91 -17.14
N ARG A 268 -23.97 -17.76 -17.64
CA ARG A 268 -24.20 -17.25 -18.99
C ARG A 268 -22.91 -16.72 -19.61
N PRO A 269 -22.83 -16.61 -20.95
CA PRO A 269 -21.69 -15.99 -21.61
C PRO A 269 -21.44 -14.55 -21.15
N ARG A 270 -20.15 -14.14 -21.16
CA ARG A 270 -19.76 -12.76 -20.91
C ARG A 270 -20.34 -11.82 -21.97
N GLY A 271 -20.71 -10.60 -21.54
CA GLY A 271 -21.32 -9.59 -22.41
C GLY A 271 -22.85 -9.67 -22.49
N GLU A 272 -23.49 -10.67 -21.89
CA GLU A 272 -24.95 -10.75 -21.75
C GLU A 272 -25.36 -10.11 -20.42
N PHE A 273 -26.19 -9.06 -20.50
CA PHE A 273 -26.63 -8.28 -19.34
C PHE A 273 -28.09 -8.59 -19.00
N PHE A 274 -28.35 -8.75 -17.70
CA PHE A 274 -29.64 -9.09 -17.13
C PHE A 274 -30.11 -8.04 -16.16
N HIS A 275 -31.42 -7.86 -16.08
CA HIS A 275 -32.11 -7.12 -15.02
C HIS A 275 -33.11 -8.06 -14.35
N THR A 276 -33.27 -7.92 -13.03
CA THR A 276 -34.26 -8.70 -12.26
C THR A 276 -35.33 -7.76 -11.72
N ASP A 277 -36.60 -8.13 -11.91
CA ASP A 277 -37.70 -7.53 -11.14
C ASP A 277 -37.66 -8.08 -9.70
N TRP A 278 -36.88 -7.42 -8.85
CA TRP A 278 -36.60 -7.83 -7.48
C TRP A 278 -37.84 -7.77 -6.57
N THR A 279 -38.82 -6.95 -6.90
CA THR A 279 -40.02 -6.72 -6.11
C THR A 279 -41.23 -7.50 -6.59
N GLY A 280 -41.21 -7.93 -7.86
CA GLY A 280 -42.33 -8.56 -8.52
C GLY A 280 -43.48 -7.61 -8.87
N GLU A 281 -43.28 -6.30 -8.71
CA GLU A 281 -44.32 -5.28 -8.96
C GLU A 281 -44.19 -4.63 -10.34
N GLY A 282 -43.19 -4.98 -11.11
CA GLY A 282 -42.83 -4.36 -12.37
C GLY A 282 -42.33 -2.92 -12.19
N GLY A 283 -41.22 -2.59 -12.77
CA GLY A 283 -40.70 -1.23 -12.66
C GLY A 283 -39.24 -1.16 -13.09
N ALA A 284 -39.02 -1.04 -14.40
CA ALA A 284 -37.72 -0.63 -14.90
C ALA A 284 -37.57 0.88 -14.70
N THR A 285 -37.13 1.30 -13.55
CA THR A 285 -36.59 2.66 -13.40
C THR A 285 -35.19 2.67 -13.98
N ALA A 286 -35.08 3.00 -15.27
CA ALA A 286 -33.81 3.25 -15.90
C ALA A 286 -33.17 4.47 -15.23
N ALA A 287 -32.25 4.24 -14.30
CA ALA A 287 -31.33 5.29 -13.91
C ALA A 287 -30.41 5.57 -15.10
N GLY A 288 -30.22 6.87 -15.43
CA GLY A 288 -29.39 7.26 -16.56
C GLY A 288 -27.99 6.66 -16.46
N ASN A 289 -27.39 6.32 -17.59
CA ASN A 289 -26.05 5.76 -17.72
C ASN A 289 -25.01 6.70 -17.09
N TYR A 290 -24.59 6.39 -15.88
CA TYR A 290 -23.31 6.86 -15.36
C TYR A 290 -22.26 5.81 -15.78
N ASN A 291 -21.62 6.04 -16.91
CA ASN A 291 -20.40 5.31 -17.26
C ASN A 291 -19.29 5.79 -16.34
N ALA A 292 -18.78 4.90 -15.48
CA ALA A 292 -17.53 5.08 -14.77
C ALA A 292 -16.36 4.73 -15.69
#